data_e77dbad54fa3cf631e533ff38d2b0797
#
_entry.id   e77dbad54fa3cf631e533ff38d2b0797
#
_cell.length_a   1.000
_cell.length_b   1.000
_cell.length_c   1.000
_cell.angle_alpha   90.00
_cell.angle_beta   90.00
_cell.angle_gamma   90.00
#
_symmetry.space_group_name_H-M   'P 1'
#
loop_
_entity.id
_entity.type
_entity.pdbx_description
1 polymer ?
#
loop_
_entity_poly.entity_id
_entity_poly.type
_entity_poly.pdbx_seq_one_letter_code
_entity_poly.pdbx_strand_id
1 'polypeptide(L)'
;GLFFVFCLAAFLTGNYAAFMQQFRFAVAESVATAEVPKCLSFLMLAGIVAAIVGPEVGNRFSHTEGLSDYVGSFLGSSVLTTISFFILLFFYRNQAVLGDDSVESARPLPEIFGQPKLILAMTSAVVGYTIMSLVMTATPVSMHEIDQHSLDDTTWVVQSHILAMYVPSLFSGILITRFGVMR
;
A
#
# COMPACT_ATOMS: atom_id res chain seq x y z
N GLY A 1 -12.07 28.69 1.33
CA GLY A 1 -11.12 28.38 0.25
C GLY A 1 -10.12 27.29 0.61
N LEU A 2 -9.38 27.39 1.71
CA LEU A 2 -8.32 26.44 2.09
C LEU A 2 -8.84 25.03 2.38
N PHE A 3 -9.99 24.87 3.00
CA PHE A 3 -10.59 23.56 3.28
C PHE A 3 -10.88 22.78 2.00
N PHE A 4 -11.43 23.44 0.97
CA PHE A 4 -11.69 22.78 -0.31
C PHE A 4 -10.40 22.31 -1.01
N VAL A 5 -9.34 23.12 -0.97
CA VAL A 5 -8.01 22.76 -1.50
C VAL A 5 -7.45 21.53 -0.76
N PHE A 6 -7.61 21.48 0.56
CA PHE A 6 -7.21 20.34 1.37
C PHE A 6 -7.98 19.05 0.98
N CYS A 7 -9.31 19.15 0.82
CA CYS A 7 -10.12 18.01 0.37
C CYS A 7 -9.70 17.53 -1.02
N LEU A 8 -9.41 18.46 -1.94
CA LEU A 8 -8.93 18.10 -3.28
C LEU A 8 -7.55 17.40 -3.22
N ALA A 9 -6.64 17.91 -2.41
CA ALA A 9 -5.34 17.28 -2.20
C ALA A 9 -5.47 15.86 -1.62
N ALA A 10 -6.33 15.67 -0.60
CA ALA A 10 -6.62 14.36 -0.02
C ALA A 10 -7.24 13.41 -1.06
N PHE A 11 -8.15 13.88 -1.89
CA PHE A 11 -8.74 13.10 -2.98
C PHE A 11 -7.69 12.65 -4.00
N LEU A 12 -6.81 13.55 -4.42
CA LEU A 12 -5.72 13.23 -5.37
C LEU A 12 -4.73 12.23 -4.76
N THR A 13 -4.39 12.39 -3.48
CA THR A 13 -3.53 11.44 -2.76
C THR A 13 -4.18 10.06 -2.66
N GLY A 14 -5.50 10.01 -2.41
CA GLY A 14 -6.26 8.76 -2.41
C GLY A 14 -6.24 8.05 -3.76
N ASN A 15 -6.39 8.79 -4.86
CA ASN A 15 -6.24 8.25 -6.22
C ASN A 15 -4.84 7.67 -6.44
N TYR A 16 -3.79 8.41 -6.07
CA TYR A 16 -2.42 7.91 -6.15
C TYR A 16 -2.25 6.58 -5.39
N ALA A 17 -2.75 6.51 -4.15
CA ALA A 17 -2.70 5.29 -3.35
C ALA A 17 -3.44 4.11 -4.01
N ALA A 18 -4.56 4.36 -4.69
CA ALA A 18 -5.29 3.34 -5.44
C ALA A 18 -4.46 2.80 -6.61
N PHE A 19 -3.79 3.67 -7.36
CA PHE A 19 -2.88 3.24 -8.43
C PHE A 19 -1.70 2.43 -7.91
N MET A 20 -1.12 2.79 -6.77
CA MET A 20 -0.03 2.03 -6.15
C MET A 20 -0.43 0.58 -5.82
N GLN A 21 -1.69 0.33 -5.47
CA GLN A 21 -2.20 -1.02 -5.24
C GLN A 21 -2.22 -1.89 -6.52
N GLN A 22 -2.23 -1.28 -7.70
CA GLN A 22 -2.22 -2.01 -8.98
C GLN A 22 -0.84 -2.54 -9.35
N PHE A 23 0.24 -2.04 -8.76
CA PHE A 23 1.60 -2.50 -9.11
C PHE A 23 1.82 -3.99 -8.86
N ARG A 24 1.12 -4.60 -7.90
CA ARG A 24 1.19 -6.05 -7.71
C ARG A 24 0.68 -6.84 -8.92
N PHE A 25 -0.33 -6.33 -9.61
CA PHE A 25 -0.86 -6.93 -10.83
C PHE A 25 0.09 -6.69 -12.01
N ALA A 26 0.60 -5.47 -12.16
CA ALA A 26 1.59 -5.13 -13.17
C ALA A 26 2.86 -6.00 -13.05
N VAL A 27 3.32 -6.27 -11.82
CA VAL A 27 4.43 -7.19 -11.56
C VAL A 27 4.06 -8.62 -11.96
N ALA A 28 2.86 -9.09 -11.59
CA ALA A 28 2.42 -10.43 -11.93
C ALA A 28 2.28 -10.65 -13.45
N GLU A 29 1.86 -9.62 -14.18
CA GLU A 29 1.72 -9.65 -15.64
C GLU A 29 3.06 -9.49 -16.39
N SER A 30 4.09 -8.98 -15.71
CA SER A 30 5.40 -8.67 -16.32
C SER A 30 6.38 -9.85 -16.34
N VAL A 31 6.05 -10.97 -15.68
CA VAL A 31 6.95 -12.12 -15.51
C VAL A 31 6.24 -13.43 -15.78
N ALA A 32 7.01 -14.49 -16.06
CA ALA A 32 6.44 -15.82 -16.20
C ALA A 32 5.74 -16.28 -14.92
N THR A 33 4.64 -17.01 -15.06
CA THR A 33 3.76 -17.45 -13.94
C THR A 33 4.53 -18.13 -12.80
N ALA A 34 5.59 -18.87 -13.12
CA ALA A 34 6.45 -19.54 -12.13
C ALA A 34 7.27 -18.56 -11.27
N GLU A 35 7.54 -17.35 -11.76
CA GLU A 35 8.34 -16.33 -11.07
C GLU A 35 7.50 -15.30 -10.31
N VAL A 36 6.20 -15.24 -10.56
CA VAL A 36 5.28 -14.31 -9.92
C VAL A 36 5.42 -14.29 -8.39
N PRO A 37 5.44 -15.44 -7.67
CA PRO A 37 5.56 -15.43 -6.21
C PRO A 37 6.86 -14.78 -5.73
N LYS A 38 7.96 -15.01 -6.44
CA LYS A 38 9.27 -14.43 -6.12
C LYS A 38 9.28 -12.92 -6.33
N CYS A 39 8.75 -12.44 -7.45
CA CYS A 39 8.68 -11.01 -7.75
C CYS A 39 7.75 -10.26 -6.78
N LEU A 40 6.62 -10.85 -6.41
CA LEU A 40 5.74 -10.31 -5.38
C LEU A 40 6.43 -10.23 -4.01
N SER A 41 7.27 -11.22 -3.66
CA SER A 41 8.07 -11.17 -2.42
C SER A 41 9.06 -10.00 -2.44
N PHE A 42 9.70 -9.71 -3.56
CA PHE A 42 10.55 -8.52 -3.70
C PHE A 42 9.76 -7.21 -3.57
N LEU A 43 8.55 -7.17 -4.12
CA LEU A 43 7.68 -6.02 -3.95
C LEU A 43 7.30 -5.81 -2.47
N MET A 44 7.08 -6.89 -1.72
CA MET A 44 6.82 -6.80 -0.28
C MET A 44 8.05 -6.31 0.51
N LEU A 45 9.26 -6.68 0.11
CA LEU A 45 10.50 -6.14 0.71
C LEU A 45 10.59 -4.62 0.52
N ALA A 46 10.22 -4.09 -0.64
CA ALA A 46 10.14 -2.65 -0.85
C ALA A 46 9.15 -1.98 0.11
N GLY A 47 8.04 -2.66 0.44
CA GLY A 47 7.08 -2.23 1.46
C GLY A 47 7.71 -2.11 2.87
N ILE A 48 8.61 -3.01 3.24
CA ILE A 48 9.35 -2.95 4.52
C ILE A 48 10.25 -1.71 4.56
N VAL A 49 10.97 -1.44 3.48
CA VAL A 49 11.79 -0.22 3.38
C VAL A 49 10.92 1.04 3.50
N ALA A 50 9.79 1.06 2.80
CA ALA A 50 8.84 2.17 2.86
C ALA A 50 8.24 2.35 4.26
N ALA A 51 8.02 1.26 5.01
CA ALA A 51 7.52 1.29 6.39
C ALA A 51 8.47 2.02 7.36
N ILE A 52 9.76 1.95 7.10
CA ILE A 52 10.77 2.64 7.90
C ILE A 52 10.96 4.07 7.42
N VAL A 53 11.17 4.25 6.12
CA VAL A 53 11.51 5.55 5.52
C VAL A 53 10.32 6.53 5.56
N GLY A 54 9.09 6.06 5.31
CA GLY A 54 7.92 6.92 5.22
C GLY A 54 7.64 7.71 6.49
N PRO A 55 7.39 7.03 7.64
CA PRO A 55 7.14 7.70 8.91
C PRO A 55 8.33 8.52 9.39
N GLU A 56 9.57 8.06 9.14
CA GLU A 56 10.79 8.80 9.51
C GLU A 56 10.89 10.13 8.77
N VAL A 57 10.64 10.14 7.46
CA VAL A 57 10.58 11.37 6.67
C VAL A 57 9.45 12.29 7.19
N GLY A 58 8.28 11.71 7.48
CA GLY A 58 7.16 12.46 8.04
C GLY A 58 7.52 13.16 9.35
N ASN A 59 8.12 12.43 10.28
CA ASN A 59 8.51 12.94 11.59
C ASN A 59 9.66 13.96 11.50
N ARG A 60 10.74 13.62 10.79
CA ARG A 60 11.94 14.46 10.71
C ARG A 60 11.70 15.83 10.10
N PHE A 61 10.74 15.93 9.18
CA PHE A 61 10.38 17.19 8.52
C PHE A 61 9.11 17.85 9.09
N SER A 62 8.56 17.32 10.19
CA SER A 62 7.33 17.87 10.83
C SER A 62 7.52 19.30 11.33
N HIS A 63 8.71 19.62 11.86
CA HIS A 63 9.06 20.95 12.40
C HIS A 63 10.29 21.47 11.68
N THR A 64 10.12 21.93 10.44
CA THR A 64 11.21 22.53 9.65
C THR A 64 11.26 24.02 9.90
N GLU A 65 12.43 24.54 10.27
CA GLU A 65 12.63 25.99 10.52
C GLU A 65 12.20 26.82 9.30
N GLY A 66 11.41 27.86 9.56
CA GLY A 66 10.89 28.76 8.53
C GLY A 66 9.62 28.29 7.82
N LEU A 67 9.09 27.12 8.14
CA LEU A 67 7.83 26.59 7.62
C LEU A 67 6.82 26.38 8.75
N SER A 68 5.54 26.42 8.41
CA SER A 68 4.48 26.00 9.34
C SER A 68 4.59 24.50 9.62
N ASP A 69 4.09 24.04 10.77
CA ASP A 69 4.11 22.65 11.19
C ASP A 69 3.58 21.72 10.10
N TYR A 70 4.25 20.60 9.90
CA TYR A 70 3.96 19.54 8.91
C TYR A 70 4.11 19.93 7.43
N VAL A 71 4.35 21.20 7.07
CA VAL A 71 4.57 21.58 5.66
C VAL A 71 5.80 20.89 5.09
N GLY A 72 6.88 20.78 5.88
CA GLY A 72 8.08 20.04 5.50
C GLY A 72 7.80 18.58 5.21
N SER A 73 6.96 17.90 6.01
CA SER A 73 6.58 16.50 5.78
C SER A 73 5.82 16.31 4.47
N PHE A 74 4.91 17.22 4.12
CA PHE A 74 4.19 17.18 2.84
C PHE A 74 5.14 17.44 1.65
N LEU A 75 6.09 18.37 1.80
CA LEU A 75 7.12 18.61 0.78
C LEU A 75 8.02 17.39 0.58
N GLY A 76 8.48 16.76 1.66
CA GLY A 76 9.27 15.52 1.60
C GLY A 76 8.52 14.40 0.88
N SER A 77 7.24 14.21 1.21
CA SER A 77 6.37 13.24 0.53
C SER A 77 6.20 13.57 -0.96
N SER A 78 6.05 14.85 -1.30
CA SER A 78 5.92 15.31 -2.69
C SER A 78 7.19 15.05 -3.50
N VAL A 79 8.36 15.24 -2.91
CA VAL A 79 9.66 14.93 -3.54
C VAL A 79 9.77 13.44 -3.80
N LEU A 80 9.49 12.58 -2.83
CA LEU A 80 9.52 11.11 -3.00
C LEU A 80 8.54 10.65 -4.08
N THR A 81 7.33 11.19 -4.12
CA THR A 81 6.33 10.88 -5.14
C THR A 81 6.80 11.31 -6.53
N THR A 82 7.41 12.49 -6.63
CA THR A 82 7.95 13.02 -7.89
C THR A 82 9.11 12.15 -8.40
N ILE A 83 10.01 11.73 -7.52
CA ILE A 83 11.09 10.79 -7.88
C ILE A 83 10.49 9.48 -8.40
N SER A 84 9.50 8.91 -7.70
CA SER A 84 8.83 7.69 -8.11
C SER A 84 8.15 7.84 -9.48
N PHE A 85 7.52 8.98 -9.73
CA PHE A 85 6.92 9.29 -11.04
C PHE A 85 7.96 9.29 -12.16
N PHE A 86 9.11 9.94 -11.99
CA PHE A 86 10.16 9.96 -13.00
C PHE A 86 10.80 8.59 -13.19
N ILE A 87 10.99 7.80 -12.13
CA ILE A 87 11.47 6.43 -12.26
C ILE A 87 10.52 5.62 -13.13
N LEU A 88 9.22 5.69 -12.88
CA LEU A 88 8.23 4.99 -13.70
C LEU A 88 8.21 5.51 -15.14
N LEU A 89 8.24 6.82 -15.34
CA LEU A 89 8.20 7.43 -16.66
C LEU A 89 9.37 7.00 -17.56
N PHE A 90 10.58 6.90 -16.99
CA PHE A 90 11.78 6.60 -17.77
C PHE A 90 12.10 5.10 -17.84
N PHE A 91 11.75 4.33 -16.82
CA PHE A 91 12.15 2.92 -16.72
C PHE A 91 11.00 1.94 -16.94
N TYR A 92 9.74 2.35 -16.73
CA TYR A 92 8.62 1.48 -16.99
C TYR A 92 8.42 1.31 -18.49
N ARG A 93 8.66 0.10 -18.98
CA ARG A 93 8.33 -0.29 -20.36
C ARG A 93 7.25 -1.35 -20.26
N ASN A 94 6.12 -1.07 -20.91
CA ASN A 94 5.07 -2.07 -21.04
C ASN A 94 5.60 -3.20 -21.95
N GLN A 95 6.11 -4.26 -21.34
CA GLN A 95 6.36 -5.51 -22.04
C GLN A 95 5.07 -6.30 -21.94
N ALA A 96 4.30 -6.34 -23.04
CA ALA A 96 3.25 -7.32 -23.16
C ALA A 96 3.95 -8.69 -22.99
N VAL A 97 3.75 -9.33 -21.85
CA VAL A 97 4.08 -10.74 -21.72
C VAL A 97 3.28 -11.43 -22.81
N LEU A 98 3.95 -12.19 -23.65
CA LEU A 98 3.33 -13.08 -24.63
C LEU A 98 2.45 -14.06 -23.82
N GLY A 99 1.31 -13.56 -23.39
CA GLY A 99 0.27 -14.36 -22.79
C GLY A 99 -0.29 -15.28 -23.87
N ASP A 100 -0.44 -16.52 -23.50
CA ASP A 100 -1.20 -17.50 -24.23
C ASP A 100 -2.47 -16.83 -24.81
N ASP A 101 -2.57 -16.76 -26.15
CA ASP A 101 -3.68 -16.17 -26.90
C ASP A 101 -5.03 -16.91 -26.68
N SER A 102 -5.13 -17.75 -25.68
CA SER A 102 -6.41 -18.25 -25.20
C SER A 102 -7.16 -17.10 -24.52
N VAL A 103 -7.81 -16.28 -25.33
CA VAL A 103 -8.87 -15.39 -24.87
C VAL A 103 -10.00 -16.29 -24.35
N GLU A 104 -9.86 -16.78 -23.11
CA GLU A 104 -11.02 -17.30 -22.40
C GLU A 104 -12.06 -16.19 -22.41
N SER A 105 -13.20 -16.45 -23.03
CA SER A 105 -14.29 -15.49 -23.10
C SER A 105 -14.57 -14.97 -21.69
N ALA A 106 -14.47 -13.65 -21.52
CA ALA A 106 -14.67 -13.02 -20.22
C ALA A 106 -16.01 -13.47 -19.62
N ARG A 107 -15.97 -14.07 -18.43
CA ARG A 107 -17.18 -14.52 -17.74
C ARG A 107 -18.07 -13.32 -17.41
N PRO A 108 -19.39 -13.43 -17.59
CA PRO A 108 -20.32 -12.35 -17.28
C PRO A 108 -20.27 -12.01 -15.78
N LEU A 109 -20.32 -10.72 -15.46
CA LEU A 109 -20.23 -10.22 -14.08
C LEU A 109 -21.21 -10.88 -13.09
N PRO A 110 -22.49 -11.16 -13.44
CA PRO A 110 -23.41 -11.84 -12.53
C PRO A 110 -22.94 -13.24 -12.10
N GLU A 111 -22.29 -13.98 -13.01
CA GLU A 111 -21.72 -15.30 -12.69
C GLU A 111 -20.54 -15.19 -11.74
N ILE A 112 -19.71 -14.17 -11.92
CA ILE A 112 -18.57 -13.89 -11.04
C ILE A 112 -19.06 -13.52 -9.64
N PHE A 113 -19.98 -12.57 -9.53
CA PHE A 113 -20.55 -12.12 -8.25
C PHE A 113 -21.46 -13.15 -7.57
N GLY A 114 -21.95 -14.15 -8.30
CA GLY A 114 -22.72 -15.27 -7.74
C GLY A 114 -21.87 -16.31 -6.99
N GLN A 115 -20.54 -16.21 -7.01
CA GLN A 115 -19.65 -17.20 -6.37
C GLN A 115 -19.56 -16.96 -4.86
N PRO A 116 -19.97 -17.90 -3.98
CA PRO A 116 -19.91 -17.72 -2.53
C PRO A 116 -18.47 -17.49 -2.00
N LYS A 117 -17.49 -18.11 -2.66
CA LYS A 117 -16.06 -17.94 -2.30
C LYS A 117 -15.58 -16.51 -2.57
N LEU A 118 -16.03 -15.89 -3.67
CA LEU A 118 -15.72 -14.50 -3.97
C LEU A 118 -16.35 -13.56 -2.95
N ILE A 119 -17.62 -13.76 -2.62
CA ILE A 119 -18.34 -12.96 -1.63
C ILE A 119 -17.64 -13.05 -0.27
N LEU A 120 -17.26 -14.25 0.16
CA LEU A 120 -16.52 -14.47 1.40
C LEU A 120 -15.18 -13.72 1.40
N ALA A 121 -14.41 -13.85 0.30
CA ALA A 121 -13.12 -13.17 0.16
C ALA A 121 -13.27 -11.65 0.17
N MET A 122 -14.25 -11.11 -0.56
CA MET A 122 -14.54 -9.67 -0.58
C MET A 122 -14.95 -9.15 0.80
N THR A 123 -15.87 -9.85 1.48
CA THR A 123 -16.31 -9.47 2.83
C THR A 123 -15.15 -9.48 3.81
N SER A 124 -14.32 -10.53 3.79
CA SER A 124 -13.12 -10.62 4.63
C SER A 124 -12.13 -9.48 4.35
N ALA A 125 -11.93 -9.14 3.08
CA ALA A 125 -11.07 -8.03 2.68
C ALA A 125 -11.62 -6.69 3.17
N VAL A 126 -12.92 -6.43 3.02
CA VAL A 126 -13.58 -5.20 3.50
C VAL A 126 -13.42 -5.07 5.01
N VAL A 127 -13.73 -6.12 5.78
CA VAL A 127 -13.62 -6.09 7.25
C VAL A 127 -12.17 -5.88 7.67
N GLY A 128 -11.23 -6.63 7.10
CA GLY A 128 -9.81 -6.50 7.41
C GLY A 128 -9.26 -5.11 7.09
N TYR A 129 -9.62 -4.55 5.94
CA TYR A 129 -9.17 -3.22 5.54
C TYR A 129 -9.78 -2.12 6.40
N THR A 130 -11.04 -2.27 6.81
CA THR A 130 -11.73 -1.33 7.72
C THR A 130 -11.04 -1.29 9.07
N ILE A 131 -10.74 -2.45 9.67
CA ILE A 131 -10.03 -2.53 10.96
C ILE A 131 -8.63 -1.93 10.83
N MET A 132 -7.90 -2.28 9.78
CA MET A 132 -6.56 -1.74 9.51
C MET A 132 -6.60 -0.22 9.40
N SER A 133 -7.51 0.33 8.61
CA SER A 133 -7.65 1.77 8.40
C SER A 133 -8.02 2.50 9.70
N LEU A 134 -8.93 1.92 10.49
CA LEU A 134 -9.32 2.45 11.79
C LEU A 134 -8.11 2.55 12.73
N VAL A 135 -7.37 1.46 12.90
CA VAL A 135 -6.21 1.41 13.79
C VAL A 135 -5.11 2.37 13.32
N MET A 136 -4.80 2.39 12.03
CA MET A 136 -3.79 3.28 11.47
C MET A 136 -4.12 4.76 11.60
N THR A 137 -5.40 5.11 11.62
CA THR A 137 -5.84 6.51 11.77
C THR A 137 -6.00 6.91 13.23
N ALA A 138 -6.62 6.05 14.02
CA ALA A 138 -6.95 6.37 15.41
C ALA A 138 -5.72 6.33 16.34
N THR A 139 -4.80 5.39 16.14
CA THR A 139 -3.66 5.20 17.04
C THR A 139 -2.73 6.42 17.10
N PRO A 140 -2.26 7.00 15.99
CA PRO A 140 -1.41 8.19 16.06
C PRO A 140 -2.10 9.38 16.71
N VAL A 141 -3.39 9.58 16.42
CA VAL A 141 -4.18 10.67 17.00
C VAL A 141 -4.34 10.45 18.50
N SER A 142 -4.71 9.26 18.94
CA SER A 142 -4.85 8.97 20.39
C SER A 142 -3.54 9.17 21.13
N MET A 143 -2.44 8.58 20.60
CA MET A 143 -1.14 8.66 21.24
C MET A 143 -0.63 10.10 21.38
N HIS A 144 -0.72 10.89 20.30
CA HIS A 144 -0.13 12.22 20.28
C HIS A 144 -1.06 13.28 20.92
N GLU A 145 -2.35 13.29 20.55
CA GLU A 145 -3.27 14.34 20.98
C GLU A 145 -3.89 14.06 22.37
N ILE A 146 -4.15 12.80 22.72
CA ILE A 146 -4.83 12.44 23.96
C ILE A 146 -3.82 12.05 25.04
N ASP A 147 -2.94 11.11 24.73
CA ASP A 147 -2.00 10.53 25.69
C ASP A 147 -0.68 11.30 25.77
N GLN A 148 -0.49 12.35 24.93
CA GLN A 148 0.67 13.25 24.91
C GLN A 148 2.01 12.53 24.73
N HIS A 149 2.02 11.39 24.00
CA HIS A 149 3.25 10.74 23.59
C HIS A 149 4.04 11.56 22.56
N SER A 150 5.33 11.37 22.53
CA SER A 150 6.20 12.03 21.56
C SER A 150 5.86 11.57 20.11
N LEU A 151 6.22 12.40 19.12
CA LEU A 151 6.13 12.00 17.71
C LEU A 151 7.00 10.79 17.41
N ASP A 152 8.15 10.66 18.11
CA ASP A 152 9.05 9.52 17.95
C ASP A 152 8.39 8.22 18.42
N ASP A 153 7.72 8.22 19.58
CA ASP A 153 6.99 7.06 20.08
C ASP A 153 5.85 6.67 19.12
N THR A 154 5.11 7.67 18.65
CA THR A 154 4.04 7.47 17.68
C THR A 154 4.56 6.88 16.36
N THR A 155 5.69 7.40 15.88
CA THR A 155 6.39 6.89 14.69
C THR A 155 6.79 5.43 14.86
N TRP A 156 7.35 5.06 16.02
CA TRP A 156 7.73 3.68 16.34
C TRP A 156 6.53 2.72 16.31
N VAL A 157 5.41 3.12 16.84
CA VAL A 157 4.20 2.29 16.85
C VAL A 157 3.67 2.09 15.43
N VAL A 158 3.61 3.15 14.62
CA VAL A 158 3.20 3.07 13.21
C VAL A 158 4.14 2.17 12.40
N GLN A 159 5.45 2.35 12.55
CA GLN A 159 6.45 1.50 11.88
C GLN A 159 6.31 0.04 12.27
N SER A 160 6.15 -0.25 13.57
CA SER A 160 5.96 -1.62 14.08
C SER A 160 4.71 -2.26 13.50
N HIS A 161 3.60 -1.52 13.41
CA HIS A 161 2.36 -1.98 12.80
C HIS A 161 2.56 -2.34 11.32
N ILE A 162 3.18 -1.44 10.55
CA ILE A 162 3.42 -1.67 9.12
C ILE A 162 4.38 -2.84 8.91
N LEU A 163 5.44 -2.96 9.72
CA LEU A 163 6.34 -4.11 9.67
C LEU A 163 5.61 -5.42 9.96
N ALA A 164 4.71 -5.43 10.95
CA ALA A 164 3.88 -6.59 11.25
C ALA A 164 2.93 -6.99 10.09
N MET A 165 2.59 -6.09 9.20
CA MET A 165 1.84 -6.40 7.97
C MET A 165 2.72 -7.06 6.90
N TYR A 166 3.93 -6.55 6.69
CA TYR A 166 4.79 -7.00 5.59
C TYR A 166 5.64 -8.23 5.94
N VAL A 167 6.19 -8.31 7.14
CA VAL A 167 7.07 -9.43 7.54
C VAL A 167 6.39 -10.79 7.44
N PRO A 168 5.17 -10.99 7.97
CA PRO A 168 4.47 -12.28 7.82
C PRO A 168 4.12 -12.60 6.36
N SER A 169 3.87 -11.58 5.53
CA SER A 169 3.51 -11.78 4.12
C SER A 169 4.65 -12.41 3.31
N LEU A 170 5.92 -12.20 3.70
CA LEU A 170 7.06 -12.86 3.06
C LEU A 170 7.01 -14.38 3.20
N PHE A 171 6.44 -14.88 4.29
CA PHE A 171 6.32 -16.31 4.57
C PHE A 171 4.98 -16.91 4.11
N SER A 172 4.04 -16.07 3.70
CA SER A 172 2.69 -16.51 3.30
C SER A 172 2.70 -17.51 2.16
N GLY A 173 3.60 -17.36 1.18
CA GLY A 173 3.76 -18.32 0.08
C GLY A 173 4.12 -19.72 0.57
N ILE A 174 5.02 -19.84 1.54
CA ILE A 174 5.42 -21.12 2.14
C ILE A 174 4.26 -21.73 2.92
N LEU A 175 3.52 -20.92 3.67
CA LEU A 175 2.36 -21.35 4.43
C LEU A 175 1.25 -21.87 3.51
N ILE A 176 0.97 -21.14 2.42
CA ILE A 176 -0.05 -21.52 1.43
C ILE A 176 0.30 -22.83 0.74
N THR A 177 1.57 -23.02 0.34
CA THR A 177 2.01 -24.29 -0.28
C THR A 177 1.93 -25.47 0.69
N ARG A 178 2.15 -25.25 1.97
CA ARG A 178 2.16 -26.33 2.97
C ARG A 178 0.76 -26.65 3.50
N PHE A 179 -0.09 -25.66 3.70
CA PHE A 179 -1.40 -25.82 4.35
C PHE A 179 -2.60 -25.64 3.41
N GLY A 180 -2.37 -25.15 2.18
CA GLY A 180 -3.43 -24.81 1.23
C GLY A 180 -4.13 -23.49 1.57
N VAL A 181 -4.89 -22.95 0.61
CA VAL A 181 -5.62 -21.67 0.76
C VAL A 181 -6.95 -21.84 1.47
N MET A 182 -7.57 -23.01 1.33
CA MET A 182 -8.84 -23.35 1.98
C MET A 182 -8.85 -24.85 2.30
N ARG A 183 -9.03 -25.15 3.54
CA ARG A 183 -9.55 -26.43 4.01
C ARG A 183 -10.93 -26.25 4.60
#